data_a6f8127b2c1fc9e04a43b75191207d9c
#
_entry.id   a6f8127b2c1fc9e04a43b75191207d9c
#
_cell.length_a   1.000
_cell.length_b   1.000
_cell.length_c   1.000
_cell.angle_alpha   90.00
_cell.angle_beta   90.00
_cell.angle_gamma   90.00
#
_symmetry.space_group_name_H-M   'P 1'
#
loop_
_entity.id
_entity.type
_entity.pdbx_description
1 polymer ?
#
loop_
_entity_poly.entity_id
_entity_poly.type
_entity_poly.pdbx_seq_one_letter_code
_entity_poly.pdbx_strand_id
1 'polypeptide(L)'
;MSRRPDPYEARARELAAAAGLDPDARVPHASDPDRTQPAWVGFRGAAREEHLAHEAAQISLPQQDARFADSPLSVFGEHAESTLAQMRNCMRVGNAVAGTICADGHLGYAQPVGGVIAYEGQVSVSGVGFDIACGNMAVRLDTRYSDVRADTATILKDITRAVSFGVGRANKDRPEHPLFDDSDAWHAADMSFYREKAITQLGTVGSGNHYVDLFEDEEGFVWIGVHFGSRGLGHTAATRYLKLAGGQDGMNVPPTVLPEDGEIGKRYIAAMELAGRYAYAGREWVVERVRRIIGGAVTDSVHNH
;
A
#
# COMPACT_ATOMS: atom_id res chain seq x y z
N MET A 1 1.79 16.49 32.94
CA MET A 1 1.04 15.47 32.17
C MET A 1 1.78 14.16 32.33
N SER A 2 1.22 13.14 33.01
CA SER A 2 1.83 11.83 33.09
C SER A 2 1.79 11.18 31.71
N ARG A 3 2.93 10.78 31.18
CA ARG A 3 2.99 9.96 29.95
C ARG A 3 2.15 8.70 30.18
N ARG A 4 1.26 8.36 29.24
CA ARG A 4 0.62 7.04 29.25
C ARG A 4 1.73 5.98 29.25
N PRO A 5 1.62 4.93 30.06
CA PRO A 5 2.61 3.87 30.07
C PRO A 5 2.71 3.22 28.68
N ASP A 6 3.93 2.91 28.25
CA ASP A 6 4.15 2.22 26.99
C ASP A 6 3.72 0.74 27.13
N PRO A 7 2.76 0.26 26.35
CA PRO A 7 2.24 -1.10 26.50
C PRO A 7 3.27 -2.22 26.24
N TYR A 8 4.37 -1.88 25.57
CA TYR A 8 5.41 -2.84 25.20
C TYR A 8 6.66 -2.75 26.08
N GLU A 9 6.72 -1.80 27.02
CA GLU A 9 7.92 -1.55 27.82
C GLU A 9 8.37 -2.79 28.62
N ALA A 10 7.44 -3.48 29.27
CA ALA A 10 7.78 -4.65 30.09
C ALA A 10 8.49 -5.74 29.23
N ARG A 11 7.92 -6.08 28.09
CA ARG A 11 8.50 -7.09 27.19
C ARG A 11 9.81 -6.62 26.55
N ALA A 12 9.90 -5.34 26.16
CA ALA A 12 11.12 -4.77 25.59
C ALA A 12 12.29 -4.79 26.61
N ARG A 13 12.00 -4.60 27.91
CA ARG A 13 12.99 -4.74 29.00
C ARG A 13 13.49 -6.18 29.15
N GLU A 14 12.60 -7.16 29.07
CA GLU A 14 12.98 -8.59 29.10
C GLU A 14 13.89 -8.95 27.92
N LEU A 15 13.57 -8.47 26.71
CA LEU A 15 14.38 -8.71 25.52
C LEU A 15 15.77 -8.06 25.61
N ALA A 16 15.85 -6.84 26.13
CA ALA A 16 17.14 -6.19 26.40
C ALA A 16 18.01 -6.99 27.38
N ALA A 17 17.40 -7.45 28.48
CA ALA A 17 18.10 -8.28 29.48
C ALA A 17 18.52 -9.61 28.87
N ALA A 18 17.71 -10.27 28.08
CA ALA A 18 18.05 -11.51 27.38
C ALA A 18 19.21 -11.34 26.38
N ALA A 19 19.36 -10.14 25.81
CA ALA A 19 20.51 -9.77 24.98
C ALA A 19 21.76 -9.39 25.79
N GLY A 20 21.74 -9.54 27.11
CA GLY A 20 22.88 -9.22 28.01
C GLY A 20 23.06 -7.73 28.28
N LEU A 21 22.03 -6.90 28.01
CA LEU A 21 22.04 -5.46 28.25
C LEU A 21 21.26 -5.13 29.53
N ASP A 22 21.77 -4.16 30.31
CA ASP A 22 20.93 -3.52 31.32
C ASP A 22 19.85 -2.69 30.60
N PRO A 23 18.55 -2.97 30.82
CA PRO A 23 17.49 -2.27 30.14
C PRO A 23 17.50 -0.74 30.30
N ASP A 24 17.99 -0.25 31.42
CA ASP A 24 18.08 1.18 31.72
C ASP A 24 19.41 1.83 31.34
N ALA A 25 20.40 1.02 30.90
CA ALA A 25 21.66 1.56 30.40
C ALA A 25 21.43 2.52 29.24
N ARG A 26 22.15 3.64 29.22
CA ARG A 26 22.05 4.65 28.16
C ARG A 26 22.87 4.20 26.94
N VAL A 27 22.19 4.00 25.83
CA VAL A 27 22.80 3.64 24.54
C VAL A 27 22.54 4.72 23.50
N PRO A 28 23.37 4.84 22.45
CA PRO A 28 23.13 5.78 21.37
C PRO A 28 21.75 5.56 20.73
N HIS A 29 21.09 6.63 20.34
CA HIS A 29 19.84 6.56 19.60
C HIS A 29 20.10 6.09 18.17
N ALA A 30 19.28 5.19 17.63
CA ALA A 30 19.51 4.57 16.32
C ALA A 30 19.60 5.58 15.14
N SER A 31 18.86 6.70 15.21
CA SER A 31 18.82 7.72 14.16
C SER A 31 19.59 9.00 14.50
N ASP A 32 20.16 9.10 15.71
CA ASP A 32 20.89 10.30 16.17
C ASP A 32 21.94 9.87 17.20
N PRO A 33 23.20 9.63 16.79
CA PRO A 33 24.26 9.15 17.66
C PRO A 33 24.61 10.10 18.83
N ASP A 34 24.30 11.38 18.69
CA ASP A 34 24.56 12.41 19.73
C ASP A 34 23.50 12.37 20.85
N ARG A 35 22.42 11.64 20.64
CA ARG A 35 21.38 11.41 21.66
C ARG A 35 21.52 10.03 22.24
N THR A 36 21.09 9.87 23.48
CA THR A 36 21.05 8.57 24.14
C THR A 36 19.63 8.23 24.60
N GLN A 37 19.31 6.95 24.60
CA GLN A 37 18.03 6.40 25.08
C GLN A 37 18.28 5.18 25.98
N PRO A 38 17.31 4.77 26.82
CA PRO A 38 17.42 3.49 27.52
C PRO A 38 17.53 2.32 26.54
N ALA A 39 18.33 1.31 26.85
CA ALA A 39 18.57 0.16 25.98
C ALA A 39 17.27 -0.56 25.59
N TRP A 40 16.30 -0.67 26.50
CA TRP A 40 15.01 -1.31 26.20
C TRP A 40 14.24 -0.64 25.06
N VAL A 41 14.43 0.65 24.81
CA VAL A 41 13.76 1.36 23.71
C VAL A 41 14.16 0.78 22.36
N GLY A 42 15.39 0.30 22.21
CA GLY A 42 15.85 -0.41 21.02
C GLY A 42 15.11 -1.73 20.76
N PHE A 43 14.57 -2.36 21.79
CA PHE A 43 13.83 -3.63 21.74
C PHE A 43 12.30 -3.45 21.69
N ARG A 44 11.81 -2.22 21.80
CA ARG A 44 10.38 -1.92 21.76
C ARG A 44 9.71 -2.44 20.48
N GLY A 45 10.39 -2.30 19.34
CA GLY A 45 9.93 -2.84 18.07
C GLY A 45 9.75 -4.35 18.10
N ALA A 46 10.74 -5.07 18.61
CA ALA A 46 10.68 -6.54 18.73
C ALA A 46 9.58 -6.99 19.71
N ALA A 47 9.45 -6.34 20.87
CA ALA A 47 8.39 -6.63 21.85
C ALA A 47 6.99 -6.43 21.26
N ARG A 48 6.82 -5.40 20.46
CA ARG A 48 5.58 -5.12 19.74
C ARG A 48 5.28 -6.20 18.69
N GLU A 49 6.29 -6.59 17.90
CA GLU A 49 6.14 -7.66 16.91
C GLU A 49 5.72 -8.99 17.56
N GLU A 50 6.35 -9.35 18.68
CA GLU A 50 5.99 -10.56 19.42
C GLU A 50 4.55 -10.49 19.93
N HIS A 51 4.12 -9.33 20.46
CA HIS A 51 2.75 -9.14 20.93
C HIS A 51 1.75 -9.30 19.78
N LEU A 52 1.99 -8.62 18.66
CA LEU A 52 1.12 -8.71 17.48
C LEU A 52 1.12 -10.12 16.86
N ALA A 53 2.27 -10.80 16.84
CA ALA A 53 2.34 -12.18 16.39
C ALA A 53 1.58 -13.14 17.31
N HIS A 54 1.62 -12.89 18.63
CA HIS A 54 0.84 -13.68 19.59
C HIS A 54 -0.68 -13.47 19.37
N GLU A 55 -1.12 -12.23 19.18
CA GLU A 55 -2.52 -11.95 18.82
C GLU A 55 -2.90 -12.65 17.51
N ALA A 56 -2.05 -12.59 16.48
CA ALA A 56 -2.29 -13.24 15.20
C ALA A 56 -2.42 -14.77 15.34
N ALA A 57 -1.61 -15.39 16.19
CA ALA A 57 -1.67 -16.83 16.45
C ALA A 57 -2.96 -17.25 17.18
N GLN A 58 -3.61 -16.33 17.89
CA GLN A 58 -4.90 -16.56 18.54
C GLN A 58 -6.10 -16.32 17.59
N ILE A 59 -5.87 -15.71 16.42
CA ILE A 59 -6.88 -15.59 15.39
C ILE A 59 -7.05 -16.99 14.78
N SER A 60 -8.05 -17.75 15.26
CA SER A 60 -8.58 -18.84 14.49
C SER A 60 -9.01 -18.26 13.14
N LEU A 61 -8.43 -18.76 12.02
CA LEU A 61 -8.99 -18.47 10.70
C LEU A 61 -10.47 -18.82 10.80
N PRO A 62 -11.37 -17.87 10.62
CA PRO A 62 -12.78 -18.14 10.81
C PRO A 62 -13.15 -19.26 9.86
N GLN A 63 -13.63 -20.39 10.40
CA GLN A 63 -14.35 -21.35 9.58
C GLN A 63 -15.49 -20.58 8.94
N GLN A 64 -15.66 -20.72 7.65
CA GLN A 64 -16.75 -20.06 6.96
C GLN A 64 -18.07 -20.47 7.63
N ASP A 65 -18.81 -19.49 8.11
CA ASP A 65 -20.16 -19.70 8.62
C ASP A 65 -21.03 -20.23 7.47
N ALA A 66 -21.86 -21.24 7.77
CA ALA A 66 -22.77 -21.85 6.79
C ALA A 66 -23.65 -20.82 6.06
N ARG A 67 -23.91 -19.65 6.67
CA ARG A 67 -24.65 -18.54 6.04
C ARG A 67 -23.98 -17.99 4.77
N PHE A 68 -22.68 -18.16 4.64
CA PHE A 68 -21.88 -17.61 3.52
C PHE A 68 -21.46 -18.69 2.51
N ALA A 69 -21.82 -19.97 2.74
CA ALA A 69 -21.37 -21.08 1.91
C ALA A 69 -21.83 -20.97 0.43
N ASP A 70 -22.99 -20.34 0.21
CA ASP A 70 -23.63 -20.19 -1.11
C ASP A 70 -23.64 -18.72 -1.57
N SER A 71 -22.69 -17.90 -1.12
CA SER A 71 -22.59 -16.50 -1.51
C SER A 71 -22.42 -16.34 -3.02
N PRO A 72 -23.17 -15.40 -3.64
CA PRO A 72 -23.21 -15.27 -5.09
C PRO A 72 -21.89 -14.78 -5.68
N LEU A 73 -21.51 -15.36 -6.82
CA LEU A 73 -20.40 -14.92 -7.66
C LEU A 73 -20.94 -14.39 -8.99
N SER A 74 -20.75 -13.11 -9.26
CA SER A 74 -21.00 -12.48 -10.56
C SER A 74 -19.76 -12.57 -11.44
N VAL A 75 -19.94 -12.99 -12.70
CA VAL A 75 -18.83 -13.17 -13.65
C VAL A 75 -19.09 -12.27 -14.86
N PHE A 76 -18.16 -11.37 -15.15
CA PHE A 76 -18.16 -10.50 -16.32
C PHE A 76 -17.05 -10.94 -17.27
N GLY A 77 -17.42 -11.28 -18.52
CA GLY A 77 -16.49 -11.77 -19.53
C GLY A 77 -16.28 -13.30 -19.46
N GLU A 78 -15.29 -13.77 -20.21
CA GLU A 78 -14.89 -15.18 -20.28
C GLU A 78 -13.56 -15.38 -19.57
N HIS A 79 -13.46 -16.39 -18.70
CA HIS A 79 -12.27 -16.62 -17.88
C HIS A 79 -11.86 -18.08 -17.92
N ALA A 80 -10.55 -18.32 -17.73
CA ALA A 80 -10.03 -19.65 -17.50
C ALA A 80 -10.63 -20.24 -16.21
N GLU A 81 -10.93 -21.56 -16.21
CA GLU A 81 -11.48 -22.24 -15.03
C GLU A 81 -10.56 -22.11 -13.80
N SER A 82 -9.24 -22.05 -14.00
CA SER A 82 -8.28 -21.82 -12.92
C SER A 82 -8.49 -20.48 -12.20
N THR A 83 -8.86 -19.42 -12.93
CA THR A 83 -9.17 -18.10 -12.37
C THR A 83 -10.46 -18.15 -11.56
N LEU A 84 -11.49 -18.77 -12.11
CA LEU A 84 -12.78 -18.96 -11.42
C LEU A 84 -12.63 -19.85 -10.17
N ALA A 85 -11.81 -20.90 -10.24
CA ALA A 85 -11.52 -21.76 -9.11
C ALA A 85 -10.78 -20.99 -8.00
N GLN A 86 -9.80 -20.15 -8.36
CA GLN A 86 -9.09 -19.29 -7.41
C GLN A 86 -10.07 -18.32 -6.72
N MET A 87 -10.98 -17.71 -7.47
CA MET A 87 -12.02 -16.83 -6.92
C MET A 87 -12.93 -17.56 -5.94
N ARG A 88 -13.45 -18.73 -6.32
CA ARG A 88 -14.29 -19.55 -5.44
C ARG A 88 -13.57 -19.99 -4.18
N ASN A 89 -12.26 -20.31 -4.27
CA ASN A 89 -11.45 -20.63 -3.10
C ASN A 89 -11.33 -19.46 -2.14
N CYS A 90 -11.17 -18.24 -2.66
CA CYS A 90 -11.15 -17.03 -1.84
C CYS A 90 -12.49 -16.80 -1.13
N MET A 91 -13.62 -17.04 -1.81
CA MET A 91 -14.96 -16.88 -1.24
C MET A 91 -15.31 -17.92 -0.17
N ARG A 92 -14.55 -19.00 -0.06
CA ARG A 92 -14.72 -20.04 0.99
C ARG A 92 -13.98 -19.71 2.28
N VAL A 93 -13.28 -18.58 2.33
CA VAL A 93 -12.54 -18.15 3.53
C VAL A 93 -13.24 -16.93 4.11
N GLY A 94 -13.42 -16.93 5.43
CA GLY A 94 -14.09 -15.83 6.13
C GLY A 94 -15.58 -15.68 5.79
N ASN A 95 -16.11 -14.49 6.05
CA ASN A 95 -17.51 -14.13 5.90
C ASN A 95 -17.80 -13.47 4.56
N ALA A 96 -17.46 -14.12 3.46
CA ALA A 96 -17.71 -13.59 2.12
C ALA A 96 -19.22 -13.57 1.83
N VAL A 97 -19.79 -12.39 1.61
CA VAL A 97 -21.23 -12.20 1.30
C VAL A 97 -21.52 -12.14 -0.19
N ALA A 98 -20.54 -11.71 -0.98
CA ALA A 98 -20.65 -11.67 -2.44
C ALA A 98 -19.25 -11.64 -3.08
N GLY A 99 -19.14 -12.08 -4.31
CA GLY A 99 -17.96 -11.97 -5.14
C GLY A 99 -18.29 -11.51 -6.55
N THR A 100 -17.31 -10.83 -7.17
CA THR A 100 -17.39 -10.45 -8.57
C THR A 100 -16.03 -10.66 -9.22
N ILE A 101 -16.01 -11.20 -10.44
CA ILE A 101 -14.83 -11.18 -11.28
C ILE A 101 -15.08 -10.29 -12.50
N CYS A 102 -14.22 -9.29 -12.69
CA CYS A 102 -14.31 -8.32 -13.77
C CYS A 102 -13.80 -8.93 -15.09
N ALA A 103 -14.10 -8.27 -16.22
CA ALA A 103 -13.81 -8.77 -17.56
C ALA A 103 -12.31 -9.03 -17.85
N ASP A 104 -11.40 -8.38 -17.12
CA ASP A 104 -9.95 -8.58 -17.21
C ASP A 104 -9.41 -9.61 -16.20
N GLY A 105 -10.29 -10.38 -15.55
CA GLY A 105 -9.93 -11.33 -14.51
C GLY A 105 -8.90 -12.37 -14.95
N HIS A 106 -7.84 -12.54 -14.16
CA HIS A 106 -6.79 -13.54 -14.39
C HIS A 106 -6.15 -13.98 -13.07
N LEU A 107 -5.35 -15.05 -13.09
CA LEU A 107 -4.68 -15.55 -11.89
C LEU A 107 -3.83 -14.48 -11.21
N GLY A 108 -4.00 -14.35 -9.89
CA GLY A 108 -3.25 -13.44 -9.03
C GLY A 108 -2.61 -14.15 -7.83
N TYR A 109 -2.03 -13.39 -6.92
CA TYR A 109 -1.47 -13.89 -5.66
C TYR A 109 -2.59 -14.08 -4.64
N ALA A 110 -2.87 -15.32 -4.27
CA ALA A 110 -3.97 -15.76 -3.42
C ALA A 110 -5.38 -15.43 -3.99
N GLN A 111 -5.61 -14.21 -4.43
CA GLN A 111 -6.86 -13.74 -5.04
C GLN A 111 -6.62 -13.39 -6.52
N PRO A 112 -7.55 -13.71 -7.43
CA PRO A 112 -7.39 -13.35 -8.84
C PRO A 112 -7.41 -11.83 -9.01
N VAL A 113 -6.60 -11.33 -9.95
CA VAL A 113 -6.70 -9.94 -10.41
C VAL A 113 -8.07 -9.76 -11.07
N GLY A 114 -8.68 -8.58 -10.89
CA GLY A 114 -10.06 -8.33 -11.30
C GLY A 114 -11.13 -8.99 -10.39
N GLY A 115 -10.70 -9.73 -9.36
CA GLY A 115 -11.59 -10.31 -8.36
C GLY A 115 -11.89 -9.34 -7.22
N VAL A 116 -13.17 -9.14 -6.92
CA VAL A 116 -13.66 -8.33 -5.78
C VAL A 116 -14.51 -9.22 -4.88
N ILE A 117 -14.22 -9.20 -3.58
CA ILE A 117 -15.01 -9.96 -2.58
C ILE A 117 -15.44 -9.01 -1.47
N ALA A 118 -16.72 -9.01 -1.17
CA ALA A 118 -17.25 -8.34 0.00
C ALA A 118 -17.27 -9.31 1.18
N TYR A 119 -16.65 -8.90 2.29
CA TYR A 119 -16.66 -9.62 3.55
C TYR A 119 -17.46 -8.85 4.60
N GLU A 120 -18.27 -9.55 5.39
CA GLU A 120 -19.01 -8.95 6.51
C GLU A 120 -18.11 -8.89 7.76
N GLY A 121 -17.80 -7.67 8.22
CA GLY A 121 -16.98 -7.43 9.42
C GLY A 121 -15.53 -7.87 9.30
N GLN A 122 -14.99 -8.00 8.07
CA GLN A 122 -13.64 -8.51 7.83
C GLN A 122 -12.98 -7.77 6.67
N VAL A 123 -11.65 -7.80 6.63
CA VAL A 123 -10.81 -7.27 5.56
C VAL A 123 -9.81 -8.32 5.08
N SER A 124 -9.65 -8.47 3.77
CA SER A 124 -8.67 -9.39 3.19
C SER A 124 -7.36 -8.68 2.87
N VAL A 125 -6.29 -9.05 3.58
CA VAL A 125 -4.93 -8.56 3.29
C VAL A 125 -4.47 -9.01 1.91
N SER A 126 -4.75 -10.27 1.58
CA SER A 126 -4.42 -10.84 0.26
C SER A 126 -5.23 -10.20 -0.87
N GLY A 127 -6.50 -9.87 -0.62
CA GLY A 127 -7.39 -9.27 -1.61
C GLY A 127 -7.04 -7.82 -1.94
N VAL A 128 -6.62 -7.05 -0.94
CA VAL A 128 -6.11 -5.68 -1.15
C VAL A 128 -4.76 -5.71 -1.88
N GLY A 129 -3.94 -6.74 -1.61
CA GLY A 129 -2.67 -6.95 -2.30
C GLY A 129 -1.52 -6.07 -1.79
N PHE A 130 -0.37 -6.19 -2.46
CA PHE A 130 0.87 -5.52 -2.04
C PHE A 130 1.00 -4.08 -2.54
N ASP A 131 0.51 -3.78 -3.73
CA ASP A 131 0.53 -2.41 -4.26
C ASP A 131 -0.81 -1.73 -4.00
N ILE A 132 -1.06 -1.46 -2.73
CA ILE A 132 -2.31 -0.89 -2.22
C ILE A 132 -2.69 0.36 -3.03
N ALA A 133 -3.95 0.44 -3.47
CA ALA A 133 -4.48 1.51 -4.31
C ALA A 133 -3.68 1.73 -5.62
N CYS A 134 -3.14 0.63 -6.21
CA CYS A 134 -2.65 0.68 -7.58
C CYS A 134 -3.79 1.15 -8.50
N GLY A 135 -3.58 2.25 -9.20
CA GLY A 135 -4.66 2.90 -9.92
C GLY A 135 -4.16 3.96 -10.87
N ASN A 136 -5.09 4.65 -11.49
CA ASN A 136 -4.84 5.61 -12.56
C ASN A 136 -5.15 7.04 -12.13
N MET A 137 -4.36 7.97 -12.65
CA MET A 137 -4.74 9.37 -12.78
C MET A 137 -4.50 9.80 -14.21
N ALA A 138 -5.51 10.44 -14.81
CA ALA A 138 -5.39 11.06 -16.12
C ALA A 138 -5.87 12.50 -16.03
N VAL A 139 -5.12 13.42 -16.64
CA VAL A 139 -5.52 14.83 -16.74
C VAL A 139 -5.40 15.32 -18.16
N ARG A 140 -6.43 16.06 -18.61
CA ARG A 140 -6.47 16.76 -19.88
C ARG A 140 -5.91 18.15 -19.72
N LEU A 141 -5.05 18.55 -20.63
CA LEU A 141 -4.52 19.92 -20.69
C LEU A 141 -5.24 20.73 -21.77
N ASP A 142 -5.20 22.06 -21.64
CA ASP A 142 -5.61 22.97 -22.71
C ASP A 142 -4.56 23.08 -23.84
N THR A 143 -3.46 22.33 -23.74
CA THR A 143 -2.39 22.23 -24.73
C THR A 143 -2.78 21.27 -25.85
N ARG A 144 -2.63 21.72 -27.11
CA ARG A 144 -2.85 20.83 -28.25
C ARG A 144 -1.60 20.00 -28.55
N TYR A 145 -1.82 18.76 -28.97
CA TYR A 145 -0.71 17.88 -29.36
C TYR A 145 0.09 18.45 -30.53
N SER A 146 -0.57 19.11 -31.49
CA SER A 146 0.09 19.81 -32.59
C SER A 146 1.18 20.77 -32.15
N ASP A 147 1.01 21.42 -30.98
CA ASP A 147 1.91 22.44 -30.47
C ASP A 147 3.17 21.84 -29.83
N VAL A 148 3.09 20.60 -29.34
CA VAL A 148 4.19 19.90 -28.64
C VAL A 148 4.77 18.71 -29.43
N ARG A 149 4.16 18.34 -30.53
CA ARG A 149 4.53 17.16 -31.32
C ARG A 149 6.01 17.18 -31.76
N ALA A 150 6.51 18.34 -32.17
CA ALA A 150 7.90 18.48 -32.60
C ALA A 150 8.91 18.25 -31.45
N ASP A 151 8.48 18.51 -30.21
CA ASP A 151 9.29 18.46 -29.00
C ASP A 151 9.08 17.19 -28.17
N THR A 152 8.25 16.24 -28.65
CA THR A 152 7.89 15.03 -27.89
C THR A 152 9.11 14.26 -27.36
N ALA A 153 10.16 14.10 -28.15
CA ALA A 153 11.37 13.41 -27.73
C ALA A 153 12.10 14.15 -26.58
N THR A 154 12.10 15.48 -26.61
CA THR A 154 12.67 16.33 -25.56
C THR A 154 11.80 16.25 -24.30
N ILE A 155 10.49 16.34 -24.43
CA ILE A 155 9.50 16.21 -23.34
C ILE A 155 9.70 14.86 -22.63
N LEU A 156 9.74 13.74 -23.36
CA LEU A 156 9.95 12.41 -22.77
C LEU A 156 11.29 12.30 -22.03
N LYS A 157 12.34 12.89 -22.58
CA LYS A 157 13.66 12.94 -21.92
C LYS A 157 13.61 13.75 -20.62
N ASP A 158 12.88 14.87 -20.61
CA ASP A 158 12.76 15.71 -19.43
C ASP A 158 11.86 15.05 -18.35
N ILE A 159 10.79 14.36 -18.76
CA ILE A 159 10.00 13.49 -17.86
C ILE A 159 10.90 12.43 -17.22
N THR A 160 11.71 11.72 -18.00
CA THR A 160 12.62 10.68 -17.51
C THR A 160 13.68 11.21 -16.54
N ARG A 161 14.03 12.50 -16.65
CA ARG A 161 14.94 13.17 -15.70
C ARG A 161 14.25 13.65 -14.43
N ALA A 162 12.99 14.08 -14.55
CA ALA A 162 12.22 14.67 -13.46
C ALA A 162 11.51 13.64 -12.59
N VAL A 163 11.22 12.45 -13.13
CA VAL A 163 10.48 11.36 -12.46
C VAL A 163 11.38 10.14 -12.33
N SER A 164 11.35 9.49 -11.17
CA SER A 164 12.17 8.31 -10.88
C SER A 164 11.43 7.02 -11.26
N PHE A 165 11.98 6.27 -12.21
CA PHE A 165 11.50 4.95 -12.64
C PHE A 165 12.39 3.83 -12.09
N GLY A 166 11.81 2.65 -11.83
CA GLY A 166 12.50 1.45 -11.37
C GLY A 166 12.22 1.08 -9.92
N VAL A 167 12.45 -0.19 -9.59
CA VAL A 167 12.22 -0.76 -8.25
C VAL A 167 13.16 -0.13 -7.23
N GLY A 168 12.65 0.22 -6.06
CA GLY A 168 13.45 0.72 -4.93
C GLY A 168 14.07 2.10 -5.12
N ARG A 169 13.72 2.80 -6.19
CA ARG A 169 14.23 4.16 -6.44
C ARG A 169 13.66 5.17 -5.45
N ALA A 170 14.39 6.25 -5.29
CA ALA A 170 14.02 7.43 -4.52
C ALA A 170 14.17 8.68 -5.40
N ASN A 171 13.43 9.73 -5.08
CA ASN A 171 13.60 11.01 -5.74
C ASN A 171 14.88 11.70 -5.27
N LYS A 172 15.47 12.52 -6.15
CA LYS A 172 16.59 13.40 -5.81
C LYS A 172 16.15 14.53 -4.91
N ASP A 173 14.98 15.09 -5.21
CA ASP A 173 14.36 16.14 -4.40
C ASP A 173 13.44 15.48 -3.36
N ARG A 174 13.42 16.01 -2.14
CA ARG A 174 12.53 15.54 -1.09
C ARG A 174 11.13 16.13 -1.32
N PRO A 175 10.11 15.32 -1.65
CA PRO A 175 8.75 15.83 -1.78
C PRO A 175 8.20 16.33 -0.44
N GLU A 176 7.49 17.44 -0.48
CA GLU A 176 6.70 17.95 0.63
C GLU A 176 5.23 17.63 0.37
N HIS A 177 4.55 17.08 1.36
CA HIS A 177 3.11 16.79 1.27
C HIS A 177 2.51 16.72 2.68
N PRO A 178 1.30 17.28 2.91
CA PRO A 178 0.64 17.28 4.23
C PRO A 178 0.43 15.90 4.84
N LEU A 179 0.35 14.85 4.03
CA LEU A 179 0.27 13.46 4.48
C LEU A 179 1.37 13.09 5.47
N PHE A 180 2.55 13.69 5.32
CA PHE A 180 3.70 13.41 6.18
C PHE A 180 3.64 14.14 7.53
N ASP A 181 2.77 15.15 7.67
CA ASP A 181 2.57 15.89 8.92
C ASP A 181 1.48 15.25 9.79
N ASP A 182 0.70 14.33 9.24
CA ASP A 182 -0.35 13.56 9.92
C ASP A 182 0.25 12.42 10.77
N SER A 183 0.94 12.79 11.85
CA SER A 183 1.62 11.82 12.73
C SER A 183 0.68 10.76 13.31
N ASP A 184 -0.60 11.11 13.52
CA ASP A 184 -1.58 10.20 14.10
C ASP A 184 -1.97 9.09 13.13
N ALA A 185 -2.11 9.39 11.83
CA ALA A 185 -2.34 8.39 10.79
C ALA A 185 -1.17 7.41 10.68
N TRP A 186 0.09 7.91 10.69
CA TRP A 186 1.28 7.07 10.66
C TRP A 186 1.40 6.18 11.90
N HIS A 187 0.99 6.69 13.06
CA HIS A 187 1.00 5.93 14.30
C HIS A 187 -0.11 4.86 14.33
N ALA A 188 -1.34 5.23 13.95
CA ALA A 188 -2.47 4.29 13.88
C ALA A 188 -2.19 3.13 12.92
N ALA A 189 -1.57 3.42 11.76
CA ALA A 189 -1.14 2.44 10.76
C ALA A 189 0.05 1.58 11.21
N ASP A 190 0.69 1.88 12.34
CA ASP A 190 1.94 1.25 12.77
C ASP A 190 3.08 1.32 11.72
N MET A 191 3.10 2.39 10.94
CA MET A 191 4.03 2.60 9.82
C MET A 191 4.99 3.78 10.02
N SER A 192 5.06 4.36 11.23
CA SER A 192 5.93 5.51 11.54
C SER A 192 7.40 5.25 11.23
N PHE A 193 7.87 4.00 11.36
CA PHE A 193 9.24 3.60 11.02
C PHE A 193 9.57 3.72 9.53
N TYR A 194 8.55 3.70 8.66
CA TYR A 194 8.71 3.77 7.21
C TYR A 194 8.57 5.19 6.65
N ARG A 195 8.11 6.16 7.46
CA ARG A 195 7.76 7.52 7.04
C ARG A 195 8.87 8.21 6.27
N GLU A 196 10.11 8.18 6.77
CA GLU A 196 11.25 8.82 6.09
C GLU A 196 11.52 8.22 4.70
N LYS A 197 11.43 6.89 4.59
CA LYS A 197 11.57 6.23 3.30
C LYS A 197 10.41 6.55 2.37
N ALA A 198 9.19 6.60 2.88
CA ALA A 198 8.01 6.98 2.10
C ALA A 198 8.15 8.40 1.53
N ILE A 199 8.65 9.37 2.31
CA ILE A 199 8.91 10.73 1.81
C ILE A 199 9.80 10.68 0.56
N THR A 200 10.92 9.94 0.60
CA THR A 200 11.84 9.86 -0.54
C THR A 200 11.27 9.11 -1.74
N GLN A 201 10.25 8.29 -1.54
CA GLN A 201 9.62 7.48 -2.59
C GLN A 201 8.31 8.05 -3.14
N LEU A 202 7.76 9.13 -2.56
CA LEU A 202 6.54 9.75 -3.07
C LEU A 202 6.74 10.20 -4.53
N GLY A 203 5.83 9.78 -5.43
CA GLY A 203 5.94 10.12 -6.85
C GLY A 203 7.06 9.39 -7.61
N THR A 204 7.65 8.31 -7.04
CA THR A 204 8.39 7.34 -7.85
C THR A 204 7.40 6.42 -8.57
N VAL A 205 7.67 6.00 -9.81
CA VAL A 205 6.73 5.20 -10.61
C VAL A 205 6.94 3.70 -10.38
N GLY A 206 8.17 3.25 -10.23
CA GLY A 206 8.47 1.83 -10.10
C GLY A 206 8.68 1.13 -11.44
N SER A 207 8.17 -0.09 -11.57
CA SER A 207 8.34 -0.93 -12.76
C SER A 207 7.12 -1.85 -12.96
N GLY A 208 7.20 -2.75 -13.94
CA GLY A 208 6.11 -3.64 -14.30
C GLY A 208 5.11 -2.93 -15.20
N ASN A 209 3.83 -3.01 -14.85
CA ASN A 209 2.74 -2.33 -15.56
C ASN A 209 2.59 -0.84 -15.22
N HIS A 210 3.47 -0.28 -14.38
CA HIS A 210 3.42 1.14 -14.03
C HIS A 210 3.97 2.02 -15.15
N TYR A 211 3.29 3.13 -15.40
CA TYR A 211 3.64 4.02 -16.50
C TYR A 211 3.43 5.50 -16.19
N VAL A 212 4.03 6.33 -17.02
CA VAL A 212 3.73 7.74 -17.24
C VAL A 212 3.69 7.92 -18.74
N ASP A 213 2.51 8.16 -19.29
CA ASP A 213 2.26 8.25 -20.73
C ASP A 213 1.61 9.57 -21.11
N LEU A 214 1.80 9.96 -22.36
CA LEU A 214 1.14 11.08 -23.00
C LEU A 214 0.22 10.56 -24.10
N PHE A 215 -1.02 11.03 -24.09
CA PHE A 215 -2.03 10.66 -25.07
C PHE A 215 -2.54 11.91 -25.78
N GLU A 216 -3.09 11.72 -26.97
CA GLU A 216 -3.88 12.71 -27.71
C GLU A 216 -5.33 12.22 -27.74
N ASP A 217 -6.28 13.09 -27.38
CA ASP A 217 -7.70 12.78 -27.52
C ASP A 217 -8.22 13.08 -28.94
N GLU A 218 -9.48 12.74 -29.20
CA GLU A 218 -10.14 12.92 -30.49
C GLU A 218 -10.26 14.40 -30.88
N GLU A 219 -10.16 15.31 -29.91
CA GLU A 219 -10.18 16.75 -30.13
C GLU A 219 -8.77 17.33 -30.34
N GLY A 220 -7.72 16.51 -30.23
CA GLY A 220 -6.32 16.88 -30.42
C GLY A 220 -5.66 17.52 -29.19
N PHE A 221 -6.23 17.33 -27.99
CA PHE A 221 -5.62 17.80 -26.75
C PHE A 221 -4.74 16.75 -26.09
N VAL A 222 -3.73 17.20 -25.35
CA VAL A 222 -2.82 16.35 -24.62
C VAL A 222 -3.45 15.88 -23.31
N TRP A 223 -3.36 14.57 -23.07
CA TRP A 223 -3.61 13.96 -21.77
C TRP A 223 -2.32 13.40 -21.17
N ILE A 224 -2.16 13.58 -19.86
CA ILE A 224 -1.13 12.93 -19.06
C ILE A 224 -1.80 11.77 -18.34
N GLY A 225 -1.34 10.55 -18.58
CA GLY A 225 -1.79 9.36 -17.86
C GLY A 225 -0.68 8.79 -16.98
N VAL A 226 -1.01 8.47 -15.73
CA VAL A 226 -0.09 7.80 -14.80
C VAL A 226 -0.78 6.61 -14.15
N HIS A 227 -0.01 5.51 -13.97
CA HIS A 227 -0.48 4.31 -13.31
C HIS A 227 0.59 3.77 -12.36
N PHE A 228 0.30 3.80 -11.08
CA PHE A 228 1.06 3.14 -10.01
C PHE A 228 0.32 3.26 -8.68
N GLY A 229 0.75 2.48 -7.67
CA GLY A 229 0.12 2.45 -6.35
C GLY A 229 1.01 3.01 -5.24
N SER A 230 0.91 2.41 -4.07
CA SER A 230 1.51 2.88 -2.81
C SER A 230 3.00 2.61 -2.67
N ARG A 231 3.65 2.12 -3.70
CA ARG A 231 5.09 1.84 -3.75
C ARG A 231 5.53 0.92 -2.60
N GLY A 232 6.73 1.17 -2.07
CA GLY A 232 7.27 0.42 -0.96
C GLY A 232 6.49 0.54 0.35
N LEU A 233 5.68 1.58 0.54
CA LEU A 233 4.84 1.74 1.72
C LEU A 233 3.77 0.64 1.80
N GLY A 234 2.95 0.49 0.75
CA GLY A 234 1.92 -0.55 0.70
C GLY A 234 2.50 -1.94 0.71
N HIS A 235 3.56 -2.19 -0.05
CA HIS A 235 4.24 -3.48 -0.03
C HIS A 235 4.75 -3.85 1.39
N THR A 236 5.33 -2.91 2.10
CA THR A 236 5.80 -3.13 3.47
C THR A 236 4.64 -3.37 4.42
N ALA A 237 3.55 -2.60 4.29
CA ALA A 237 2.34 -2.77 5.10
C ALA A 237 1.71 -4.15 4.85
N ALA A 238 1.42 -4.51 3.59
CA ALA A 238 0.81 -5.78 3.24
C ALA A 238 1.67 -6.97 3.71
N THR A 239 2.98 -6.96 3.45
CA THR A 239 3.90 -8.00 3.90
C THR A 239 3.89 -8.15 5.42
N ARG A 240 3.91 -7.03 6.14
CA ARG A 240 3.90 -7.03 7.61
C ARG A 240 2.62 -7.64 8.16
N TYR A 241 1.47 -7.16 7.70
CA TYR A 241 0.18 -7.62 8.21
C TYR A 241 -0.16 -9.03 7.75
N LEU A 242 0.25 -9.44 6.55
CA LEU A 242 0.16 -10.82 6.10
C LEU A 242 0.93 -11.76 7.05
N LYS A 243 2.17 -11.40 7.41
CA LYS A 243 2.98 -12.16 8.35
C LYS A 243 2.39 -12.18 9.76
N LEU A 244 1.90 -11.06 10.27
CA LEU A 244 1.26 -10.97 11.60
C LEU A 244 -0.02 -11.83 11.66
N ALA A 245 -0.74 -11.94 10.56
CA ALA A 245 -1.92 -12.79 10.43
C ALA A 245 -1.59 -14.29 10.23
N GLY A 246 -0.31 -14.67 10.18
CA GLY A 246 0.10 -16.05 9.88
C GLY A 246 -0.17 -16.49 8.44
N GLY A 247 -0.45 -15.52 7.54
CA GLY A 247 -0.71 -15.76 6.14
C GLY A 247 0.55 -16.00 5.31
N GLN A 248 0.36 -16.43 4.08
CA GLN A 248 1.42 -16.71 3.13
C GLN A 248 1.20 -15.92 1.84
N ASP A 249 2.32 -15.53 1.21
CA ASP A 249 2.32 -15.00 -0.15
C ASP A 249 2.48 -16.14 -1.15
N GLY A 250 1.70 -16.12 -2.22
CA GLY A 250 1.75 -17.13 -3.27
C GLY A 250 0.48 -17.19 -4.11
N MET A 251 0.56 -17.83 -5.29
CA MET A 251 -0.59 -17.93 -6.20
C MET A 251 -1.64 -18.95 -5.71
N ASN A 252 -1.20 -20.02 -5.08
CA ASN A 252 -2.06 -21.15 -4.68
C ASN A 252 -2.13 -21.28 -3.15
N VAL A 253 -2.24 -20.17 -2.46
CA VAL A 253 -2.37 -20.14 -0.99
C VAL A 253 -3.76 -19.62 -0.61
N PRO A 254 -4.29 -20.04 0.55
CA PRO A 254 -5.54 -19.45 1.05
C PRO A 254 -5.40 -17.94 1.26
N PRO A 255 -6.43 -17.15 0.98
CA PRO A 255 -6.40 -15.72 1.29
C PRO A 255 -6.37 -15.51 2.80
N THR A 256 -5.70 -14.42 3.19
CA THR A 256 -5.62 -14.00 4.59
C THR A 256 -6.67 -12.94 4.85
N VAL A 257 -7.60 -13.24 5.75
CA VAL A 257 -8.72 -12.38 6.14
C VAL A 257 -8.63 -12.08 7.64
N LEU A 258 -8.84 -10.84 8.02
CA LEU A 258 -8.76 -10.34 9.39
C LEU A 258 -10.11 -9.80 9.85
N PRO A 259 -10.54 -10.04 11.10
CA PRO A 259 -11.66 -9.31 11.71
C PRO A 259 -11.34 -7.80 11.75
N GLU A 260 -12.25 -6.95 11.26
CA GLU A 260 -12.04 -5.50 11.22
C GLU A 260 -12.03 -4.86 12.59
N ASP A 261 -12.73 -5.44 13.58
CA ASP A 261 -12.81 -4.97 14.95
C ASP A 261 -11.63 -5.44 15.82
N GLY A 262 -10.83 -6.41 15.35
CA GLY A 262 -9.62 -6.89 16.00
C GLY A 262 -8.48 -5.84 15.95
N GLU A 263 -7.54 -5.95 16.90
CA GLU A 263 -6.40 -5.00 16.98
C GLU A 263 -5.55 -4.98 15.69
N ILE A 264 -5.28 -6.17 15.12
CA ILE A 264 -4.51 -6.28 13.87
C ILE A 264 -5.33 -5.74 12.69
N GLY A 265 -6.63 -6.08 12.62
CA GLY A 265 -7.51 -5.62 11.55
C GLY A 265 -7.64 -4.09 11.52
N LYS A 266 -7.87 -3.45 12.66
CA LYS A 266 -7.92 -1.98 12.79
C LYS A 266 -6.64 -1.31 12.32
N ARG A 267 -5.49 -1.85 12.71
CA ARG A 267 -4.18 -1.32 12.29
C ARG A 267 -3.92 -1.54 10.81
N TYR A 268 -4.34 -2.71 10.28
CA TYR A 268 -4.23 -2.98 8.86
C TYR A 268 -5.10 -2.02 8.04
N ILE A 269 -6.35 -1.78 8.45
CA ILE A 269 -7.25 -0.82 7.78
C ILE A 269 -6.61 0.57 7.78
N ALA A 270 -6.10 1.03 8.93
CA ALA A 270 -5.40 2.31 8.99
C ALA A 270 -4.16 2.36 8.07
N ALA A 271 -3.41 1.25 7.96
CA ALA A 271 -2.26 1.16 7.06
C ALA A 271 -2.68 1.15 5.58
N MET A 272 -3.78 0.48 5.25
CA MET A 272 -4.37 0.45 3.92
C MET A 272 -4.84 1.85 3.50
N GLU A 273 -5.56 2.56 4.37
CA GLU A 273 -6.02 3.93 4.12
C GLU A 273 -4.85 4.91 3.96
N LEU A 274 -3.83 4.81 4.82
CA LEU A 274 -2.62 5.61 4.71
C LEU A 274 -1.90 5.37 3.38
N ALA A 275 -1.75 4.09 2.98
CA ALA A 275 -1.11 3.72 1.72
C ALA A 275 -1.94 4.17 0.51
N GLY A 276 -3.28 4.13 0.61
CA GLY A 276 -4.19 4.68 -0.41
C GLY A 276 -4.00 6.18 -0.59
N ARG A 277 -4.06 6.96 0.49
CA ARG A 277 -3.78 8.41 0.47
C ARG A 277 -2.39 8.71 -0.13
N TYR A 278 -1.40 7.91 0.20
CA TYR A 278 -0.05 8.03 -0.32
C TYR A 278 0.03 7.76 -1.82
N ALA A 279 -0.69 6.75 -2.34
CA ALA A 279 -0.74 6.44 -3.77
C ALA A 279 -1.36 7.60 -4.57
N TYR A 280 -2.46 8.16 -4.07
CA TYR A 280 -3.11 9.33 -4.68
C TYR A 280 -2.17 10.53 -4.70
N ALA A 281 -1.58 10.90 -3.57
CA ALA A 281 -0.62 11.99 -3.48
C ALA A 281 0.58 11.80 -4.43
N GLY A 282 1.05 10.56 -4.58
CA GLY A 282 2.13 10.21 -5.50
C GLY A 282 1.78 10.46 -6.96
N ARG A 283 0.59 10.05 -7.41
CA ARG A 283 0.12 10.27 -8.78
C ARG A 283 -0.07 11.76 -9.06
N GLU A 284 -0.68 12.52 -8.14
CA GLU A 284 -0.83 13.97 -8.24
C GLU A 284 0.52 14.68 -8.38
N TRP A 285 1.49 14.28 -7.58
CA TRP A 285 2.84 14.85 -7.63
C TRP A 285 3.53 14.60 -8.98
N VAL A 286 3.38 13.40 -9.56
CA VAL A 286 3.95 13.08 -10.88
C VAL A 286 3.24 13.85 -11.98
N VAL A 287 1.91 13.86 -11.98
CA VAL A 287 1.11 14.60 -12.97
C VAL A 287 1.49 16.07 -12.98
N GLU A 288 1.61 16.70 -11.81
CA GLU A 288 1.99 18.12 -11.73
C GLU A 288 3.40 18.38 -12.27
N ARG A 289 4.36 17.47 -12.04
CA ARG A 289 5.70 17.58 -12.62
C ARG A 289 5.68 17.47 -14.14
N VAL A 290 4.94 16.51 -14.67
CA VAL A 290 4.81 16.31 -16.12
C VAL A 290 4.09 17.50 -16.76
N ARG A 291 3.02 18.00 -16.13
CA ARG A 291 2.30 19.20 -16.58
C ARG A 291 3.23 20.43 -16.69
N ARG A 292 4.12 20.62 -15.72
CA ARG A 292 5.10 21.75 -15.77
C ARG A 292 6.11 21.62 -16.91
N ILE A 293 6.41 20.40 -17.34
CA ILE A 293 7.30 20.15 -18.48
C ILE A 293 6.59 20.45 -19.79
N ILE A 294 5.31 20.04 -19.93
CA ILE A 294 4.51 20.23 -21.15
C ILE A 294 4.02 21.67 -21.25
N GLY A 295 3.61 22.25 -20.12
CA GLY A 295 2.84 23.51 -20.07
C GLY A 295 1.33 23.27 -20.16
N GLY A 296 0.57 24.35 -19.99
CA GLY A 296 -0.89 24.33 -20.05
C GLY A 296 -1.59 24.16 -18.71
N ALA A 297 -2.89 24.41 -18.71
CA ALA A 297 -3.79 24.28 -17.58
C ALA A 297 -4.57 22.96 -17.66
N VAL A 298 -4.89 22.39 -16.51
CA VAL A 298 -5.76 21.21 -16.43
C VAL A 298 -7.20 21.62 -16.71
N THR A 299 -7.85 20.95 -17.68
CA THR A 299 -9.25 21.18 -18.07
C THR A 299 -10.19 20.05 -17.66
N ASP A 300 -9.65 18.83 -17.48
CA ASP A 300 -10.41 17.67 -17.02
C ASP A 300 -9.49 16.71 -16.27
N SER A 301 -10.05 15.87 -15.38
CA SER A 301 -9.27 14.89 -14.63
C SER A 301 -10.10 13.69 -14.20
N VAL A 302 -9.48 12.51 -14.22
CA VAL A 302 -9.98 11.26 -13.62
C VAL A 302 -8.91 10.71 -12.70
N HIS A 303 -9.30 10.34 -11.47
CA HIS A 303 -8.38 9.79 -10.48
C HIS A 303 -9.07 8.66 -9.71
N ASN A 304 -8.62 7.42 -9.89
CA ASN A 304 -9.23 6.22 -9.31
C ASN A 304 -8.20 5.14 -8.96
N HIS A 305 -8.66 4.11 -8.30
CA HIS A 305 -7.91 2.87 -8.01
C HIS A 305 -8.83 1.66 -8.03
#